data_908ce82bfe088a167db9510aee6e215f
#
_entry.id   908ce82bfe088a167db9510aee6e215f
#
_cell.length_a   1.000
_cell.length_b   1.000
_cell.length_c   1.000
_cell.angle_alpha   90.00
_cell.angle_beta   90.00
_cell.angle_gamma   90.00
#
_symmetry.space_group_name_H-M   'P 1'
#
loop_
_entity.id
_entity.type
_entity.pdbx_description
1 polymer ?
#
loop_
_entity_poly.entity_id
_entity_poly.type
_entity_poly.pdbx_seq_one_letter_code
_entity_poly.pdbx_strand_id
1 'polypeptide(L)'
;MYSIEFDTNIIKGNELVDIDLLNPHEKIIKRKQTKLTKFIKSFDEYYIISSILCCHKSHVIIDGHHRYFALKELGFKKVPVTKIDYSSDLISTGENGEGIPKDEIINKGVSNELFEPKSTQHLIYCSRSKAWYPIILLSAMFKIDTNN
;
A
#
# COMPACT_ATOMS: atom_id res chain seq x y z
N MET A 1 11.92 0.99 24.54
CA MET A 1 11.29 1.27 23.23
C MET A 1 12.32 1.86 22.29
N TYR A 2 12.34 1.42 21.05
CA TYR A 2 13.24 1.92 20.03
C TYR A 2 12.49 2.00 18.69
N SER A 3 12.94 2.91 17.85
CA SER A 3 12.37 3.05 16.51
C SER A 3 13.00 2.06 15.53
N ILE A 4 12.23 1.71 14.49
CA ILE A 4 12.71 0.89 13.38
C ILE A 4 13.04 1.84 12.24
N GLU A 5 14.27 1.75 11.75
CA GLU A 5 14.74 2.59 10.66
C GLU A 5 14.97 1.78 9.39
N PHE A 6 14.44 2.26 8.27
CA PHE A 6 14.57 1.62 6.97
C PHE A 6 15.39 2.49 6.03
N ASP A 7 15.94 1.86 4.98
CA ASP A 7 16.63 2.58 3.91
C ASP A 7 15.62 3.45 3.15
N THR A 8 15.73 4.77 3.30
CA THR A 8 14.82 5.72 2.67
C THR A 8 14.99 5.82 1.15
N ASN A 9 16.07 5.28 0.58
CA ASN A 9 16.27 5.25 -0.87
C ASN A 9 15.23 4.41 -1.59
N ILE A 10 14.53 3.51 -0.88
CA ILE A 10 13.44 2.72 -1.42
C ILE A 10 12.23 3.60 -1.74
N ILE A 11 12.03 4.67 -0.95
CA ILE A 11 10.89 5.57 -1.12
C ILE A 11 11.19 6.58 -2.22
N LYS A 12 10.38 6.56 -3.28
CA LYS A 12 10.53 7.44 -4.43
C LYS A 12 9.62 8.67 -4.38
N GLY A 13 8.68 8.71 -3.45
CA GLY A 13 7.83 9.87 -3.23
C GLY A 13 6.64 9.57 -2.35
N ASN A 14 6.18 10.60 -1.66
CA ASN A 14 4.93 10.59 -0.89
C ASN A 14 4.07 11.72 -1.46
N GLU A 15 2.94 11.38 -2.09
CA GLU A 15 2.12 12.38 -2.77
C GLU A 15 0.68 11.93 -2.93
N LEU A 16 -0.19 12.88 -3.28
CA LEU A 16 -1.55 12.58 -3.71
C LEU A 16 -1.52 12.26 -5.20
N VAL A 17 -2.12 11.15 -5.59
CA VAL A 17 -2.24 10.76 -6.99
C VAL A 17 -3.69 10.49 -7.33
N ASP A 18 -4.02 10.57 -8.63
CA ASP A 18 -5.31 10.18 -9.14
C ASP A 18 -5.54 8.69 -8.83
N ILE A 19 -6.68 8.36 -8.21
CA ILE A 19 -6.98 6.99 -7.81
C ILE A 19 -7.01 6.04 -9.01
N ASP A 20 -7.38 6.56 -10.19
CA ASP A 20 -7.46 5.74 -11.40
C ASP A 20 -6.09 5.33 -11.96
N LEU A 21 -5.00 5.94 -11.48
CA LEU A 21 -3.65 5.52 -11.84
C LEU A 21 -3.20 4.24 -11.14
N LEU A 22 -3.84 3.89 -10.04
CA LEU A 22 -3.44 2.75 -9.23
C LEU A 22 -3.98 1.44 -9.80
N ASN A 23 -3.16 0.41 -9.77
CA ASN A 23 -3.49 -0.92 -10.30
C ASN A 23 -3.51 -1.93 -9.15
N PRO A 24 -4.69 -2.34 -8.66
CA PRO A 24 -4.75 -3.38 -7.63
C PRO A 24 -4.38 -4.76 -8.22
N HIS A 25 -3.85 -5.64 -7.38
CA HIS A 25 -3.53 -7.02 -7.78
C HIS A 25 -4.16 -8.07 -6.86
N GLU A 26 -4.92 -7.65 -5.86
CA GLU A 26 -5.48 -8.55 -4.87
C GLU A 26 -6.92 -8.16 -4.55
N LYS A 27 -7.78 -9.17 -4.39
CA LYS A 27 -9.15 -8.96 -3.95
C LYS A 27 -9.18 -8.58 -2.48
N ILE A 28 -10.26 -7.91 -2.06
CA ILE A 28 -10.43 -7.47 -0.67
C ILE A 28 -11.40 -8.36 0.08
N ILE A 29 -11.30 -8.31 1.41
CA ILE A 29 -12.28 -8.87 2.32
C ILE A 29 -13.30 -7.78 2.61
N LYS A 30 -14.52 -7.91 2.10
CA LYS A 30 -15.58 -6.89 2.17
C LYS A 30 -15.81 -6.35 3.59
N ARG A 31 -15.78 -7.20 4.59
CA ARG A 31 -15.95 -6.81 5.99
C ARG A 31 -14.90 -5.80 6.47
N LYS A 32 -13.64 -6.00 6.07
CA LYS A 32 -12.54 -5.10 6.45
C LYS A 32 -12.67 -3.75 5.76
N GLN A 33 -13.11 -3.73 4.51
CA GLN A 33 -13.36 -2.50 3.77
C GLN A 33 -14.43 -1.67 4.46
N THR A 34 -15.53 -2.27 4.88
CA THR A 34 -16.63 -1.58 5.57
C THR A 34 -16.16 -0.92 6.86
N LYS A 35 -15.34 -1.61 7.67
CA LYS A 35 -14.78 -1.05 8.89
C LYS A 35 -13.87 0.13 8.61
N LEU A 36 -13.03 0.02 7.58
CA LEU A 36 -12.10 1.07 7.19
C LEU A 36 -12.85 2.31 6.68
N THR A 37 -13.92 2.11 5.90
CA THR A 37 -14.79 3.17 5.41
C THR A 37 -15.42 3.94 6.57
N LYS A 38 -15.90 3.25 7.59
CA LYS A 38 -16.49 3.88 8.79
C LYS A 38 -15.42 4.72 9.54
N PHE A 39 -14.22 4.20 9.69
CA PHE A 39 -13.14 4.91 10.36
C PHE A 39 -12.79 6.21 9.62
N ILE A 40 -12.64 6.16 8.30
CA ILE A 40 -12.31 7.32 7.49
C ILE A 40 -13.36 8.42 7.61
N LYS A 41 -14.65 8.05 7.73
CA LYS A 41 -15.76 9.02 7.86
C LYS A 41 -15.92 9.61 9.26
N SER A 42 -15.11 9.22 10.23
CA SER A 42 -15.31 9.61 11.63
C SER A 42 -14.85 11.04 11.97
N PHE A 43 -14.13 11.72 11.08
CA PHE A 43 -13.61 13.08 11.29
C PHE A 43 -14.40 14.09 10.45
N ASP A 44 -14.89 15.18 11.09
CA ASP A 44 -15.78 16.15 10.43
C ASP A 44 -15.09 17.03 9.40
N GLU A 45 -13.89 17.53 9.70
CA GLU A 45 -13.20 18.52 8.88
C GLU A 45 -12.07 17.94 8.04
N TYR A 46 -11.58 16.77 8.41
CA TYR A 46 -10.45 16.16 7.73
C TYR A 46 -10.44 14.65 7.93
N TYR A 47 -9.67 13.98 7.08
CA TYR A 47 -9.37 12.56 7.19
C TYR A 47 -7.90 12.38 7.54
N ILE A 48 -7.62 11.41 8.39
CA ILE A 48 -6.25 10.92 8.59
C ILE A 48 -6.17 9.56 7.94
N ILE A 49 -5.33 9.45 6.93
CA ILE A 49 -5.24 8.24 6.11
C ILE A 49 -3.77 7.86 5.95
N SER A 50 -3.43 6.61 6.23
CA SER A 50 -2.11 6.10 5.89
C SER A 50 -2.03 5.87 4.37
N SER A 51 -0.89 6.20 3.78
CA SER A 51 -0.71 6.09 2.33
C SER A 51 -0.79 4.65 1.83
N ILE A 52 -1.27 4.50 0.61
CA ILE A 52 -1.22 3.25 -0.14
C ILE A 52 0.19 3.10 -0.68
N LEU A 53 0.79 1.93 -0.53
CA LEU A 53 2.11 1.65 -1.11
C LEU A 53 1.96 1.13 -2.52
N CYS A 54 2.62 1.76 -3.48
CA CYS A 54 2.59 1.31 -4.87
C CYS A 54 3.98 1.30 -5.49
N CYS A 55 4.15 0.45 -6.51
CA CYS A 55 5.36 0.45 -7.33
C CYS A 55 5.47 1.77 -8.08
N HIS A 56 6.62 2.44 -8.00
CA HIS A 56 6.79 3.76 -8.61
C HIS A 56 6.76 3.72 -10.15
N LYS A 57 7.05 2.58 -10.77
CA LYS A 57 7.05 2.43 -12.23
C LYS A 57 5.70 2.00 -12.79
N SER A 58 5.05 1.01 -12.19
CA SER A 58 3.83 0.40 -12.72
C SER A 58 2.56 0.88 -12.07
N HIS A 59 2.67 1.57 -10.92
CA HIS A 59 1.54 1.97 -10.06
C HIS A 59 0.72 0.79 -9.54
N VAL A 60 1.28 -0.41 -9.57
CA VAL A 60 0.64 -1.59 -8.97
C VAL A 60 0.67 -1.42 -7.45
N ILE A 61 -0.49 -1.60 -6.83
CA ILE A 61 -0.61 -1.51 -5.37
C ILE A 61 0.14 -2.67 -4.74
N ILE A 62 1.05 -2.36 -3.83
CA ILE A 62 1.83 -3.36 -3.09
C ILE A 62 1.18 -3.63 -1.73
N ASP A 63 0.71 -2.60 -1.06
CA ASP A 63 -0.01 -2.71 0.20
C ASP A 63 -1.08 -1.63 0.29
N GLY A 64 -2.23 -1.97 0.89
CA GLY A 64 -3.32 -1.02 1.07
C GLY A 64 -4.51 -1.22 0.14
N HIS A 65 -4.74 -2.43 -0.35
CA HIS A 65 -5.89 -2.73 -1.21
C HIS A 65 -7.23 -2.37 -0.55
N HIS A 66 -7.39 -2.64 0.75
CA HIS A 66 -8.62 -2.29 1.45
C HIS A 66 -8.82 -0.78 1.51
N ARG A 67 -7.73 -0.02 1.74
CA ARG A 67 -7.78 1.45 1.72
C ARG A 67 -8.13 1.98 0.33
N TYR A 68 -7.54 1.41 -0.71
CA TYR A 68 -7.83 1.78 -2.09
C TYR A 68 -9.33 1.63 -2.40
N PHE A 69 -9.89 0.45 -2.13
CA PHE A 69 -11.29 0.20 -2.43
C PHE A 69 -12.23 1.03 -1.54
N ALA A 70 -11.88 1.26 -0.27
CA ALA A 70 -12.65 2.12 0.63
C ALA A 70 -12.68 3.56 0.14
N LEU A 71 -11.54 4.11 -0.26
CA LEU A 71 -11.45 5.48 -0.77
C LEU A 71 -12.19 5.62 -2.09
N LYS A 72 -12.14 4.62 -2.94
CA LYS A 72 -12.88 4.59 -4.19
C LYS A 72 -14.39 4.61 -3.93
N GLU A 73 -14.86 3.79 -2.98
CA GLU A 73 -16.27 3.75 -2.59
C GLU A 73 -16.74 5.10 -2.03
N LEU A 74 -15.88 5.81 -1.29
CA LEU A 74 -16.18 7.13 -0.75
C LEU A 74 -16.13 8.25 -1.79
N GLY A 75 -15.71 7.96 -3.02
CA GLY A 75 -15.68 8.93 -4.10
C GLY A 75 -14.43 9.81 -4.15
N PHE A 76 -13.36 9.43 -3.48
CA PHE A 76 -12.10 10.17 -3.57
C PHE A 76 -11.53 10.07 -4.98
N LYS A 77 -11.18 11.22 -5.56
CA LYS A 77 -10.52 11.28 -6.87
C LYS A 77 -9.00 11.18 -6.72
N LYS A 78 -8.46 11.76 -5.66
CA LYS A 78 -7.03 11.70 -5.35
C LYS A 78 -6.83 11.06 -4.00
N VAL A 79 -5.80 10.21 -3.90
CA VAL A 79 -5.51 9.42 -2.70
C VAL A 79 -4.03 9.51 -2.35
N PRO A 80 -3.69 9.39 -1.06
CA PRO A 80 -2.28 9.44 -0.64
C PRO A 80 -1.57 8.14 -0.99
N VAL A 81 -0.41 8.27 -1.61
CA VAL A 81 0.44 7.13 -1.95
C VAL A 81 1.87 7.35 -1.51
N THR A 82 2.54 6.26 -1.21
CA THR A 82 3.99 6.18 -1.08
C THR A 82 4.48 5.32 -2.23
N LYS A 83 5.25 5.92 -3.13
CA LYS A 83 5.83 5.22 -4.28
C LYS A 83 7.14 4.58 -3.84
N ILE A 84 7.30 3.30 -4.12
CA ILE A 84 8.48 2.55 -3.70
C ILE A 84 9.20 1.91 -4.88
N ASP A 85 10.50 1.67 -4.71
CA ASP A 85 11.29 0.88 -5.64
C ASP A 85 11.05 -0.61 -5.35
N TYR A 86 10.06 -1.18 -6.03
CA TYR A 86 9.65 -2.57 -5.82
C TYR A 86 10.71 -3.59 -6.27
N SER A 87 11.67 -3.17 -7.08
CA SER A 87 12.76 -4.05 -7.53
C SER A 87 13.84 -4.25 -6.47
N SER A 88 13.81 -3.50 -5.38
CA SER A 88 14.80 -3.59 -4.32
C SER A 88 14.79 -4.96 -3.64
N ASP A 89 15.97 -5.52 -3.38
CA ASP A 89 16.14 -6.76 -2.62
C ASP A 89 15.71 -6.62 -1.16
N LEU A 90 15.51 -5.40 -0.68
CA LEU A 90 15.02 -5.15 0.67
C LEU A 90 13.51 -5.41 0.80
N ILE A 91 12.82 -5.66 -0.31
CA ILE A 91 11.39 -5.99 -0.32
C ILE A 91 11.22 -7.45 -0.72
N SER A 92 10.49 -8.21 0.11
CA SER A 92 10.19 -9.62 -0.14
C SER A 92 8.68 -9.84 -0.22
N THR A 93 8.29 -10.86 -0.99
CA THR A 93 6.89 -11.26 -1.16
C THR A 93 6.48 -12.41 -0.23
N GLY A 94 7.31 -12.77 0.72
CA GLY A 94 7.00 -13.81 1.69
C GLY A 94 8.22 -14.21 2.48
N GLU A 95 8.00 -14.95 3.55
CA GLU A 95 9.09 -15.44 4.38
C GLU A 95 9.95 -16.45 3.61
N ASN A 96 11.26 -16.37 3.78
CA ASN A 96 12.24 -17.28 3.17
C ASN A 96 12.14 -17.38 1.64
N GLY A 97 11.61 -16.34 0.98
CA GLY A 97 11.48 -16.34 -0.48
C GLY A 97 10.40 -17.25 -1.04
N GLU A 98 9.48 -17.73 -0.21
CA GLU A 98 8.42 -18.67 -0.61
C GLU A 98 7.15 -17.99 -1.13
N GLY A 99 7.14 -16.67 -1.24
CA GLY A 99 5.98 -15.92 -1.72
C GLY A 99 5.85 -15.94 -3.23
N ILE A 100 4.78 -15.31 -3.71
CA ILE A 100 4.56 -15.12 -5.15
C ILE A 100 5.67 -14.22 -5.70
N PRO A 101 6.29 -14.56 -6.83
CA PRO A 101 7.33 -13.72 -7.42
C PRO A 101 6.83 -12.30 -7.73
N LYS A 102 7.70 -11.31 -7.54
CA LYS A 102 7.35 -9.89 -7.74
C LYS A 102 6.85 -9.59 -9.15
N ASP A 103 7.45 -10.20 -10.17
CA ASP A 103 7.04 -9.98 -11.55
C ASP A 103 5.63 -10.52 -11.83
N GLU A 104 5.22 -11.61 -11.20
CA GLU A 104 3.85 -12.11 -11.31
C GLU A 104 2.86 -11.13 -10.68
N ILE A 105 3.21 -10.51 -9.55
CA ILE A 105 2.37 -9.52 -8.90
C ILE A 105 2.19 -8.29 -9.78
N ILE A 106 3.27 -7.80 -10.38
CA ILE A 106 3.23 -6.67 -11.31
C ILE A 106 2.37 -7.01 -12.52
N ASN A 107 2.58 -8.17 -13.14
CA ASN A 107 1.83 -8.59 -14.31
C ASN A 107 0.34 -8.72 -14.00
N LYS A 108 -0.01 -9.24 -12.84
CA LYS A 108 -1.40 -9.35 -12.39
C LYS A 108 -2.06 -7.98 -12.29
N GLY A 109 -1.39 -7.03 -11.63
CA GLY A 109 -1.90 -5.66 -11.49
C GLY A 109 -2.06 -4.94 -12.81
N VAL A 110 -1.06 -5.04 -13.71
CA VAL A 110 -1.11 -4.37 -15.02
C VAL A 110 -2.17 -4.95 -15.94
N SER A 111 -2.47 -6.25 -15.80
CA SER A 111 -3.49 -6.92 -16.61
C SER A 111 -4.91 -6.81 -16.07
N ASN A 112 -5.09 -6.07 -14.98
CA ASN A 112 -6.38 -5.90 -14.29
C ASN A 112 -6.98 -7.20 -13.74
N GLU A 113 -6.13 -8.17 -13.43
CA GLU A 113 -6.53 -9.41 -12.77
C GLU A 113 -6.20 -9.33 -11.28
N LEU A 114 -6.93 -10.07 -10.45
CA LEU A 114 -6.77 -10.01 -8.99
C LEU A 114 -6.51 -11.40 -8.40
N PHE A 115 -5.51 -11.46 -7.50
CA PHE A 115 -5.33 -12.61 -6.63
C PHE A 115 -6.40 -12.64 -5.53
N GLU A 116 -6.60 -13.79 -4.90
CA GLU A 116 -7.49 -13.92 -3.76
C GLU A 116 -6.98 -13.07 -2.57
N PRO A 117 -7.87 -12.66 -1.63
CA PRO A 117 -7.46 -11.85 -0.48
C PRO A 117 -6.35 -12.52 0.32
N LYS A 118 -5.39 -11.70 0.80
CA LYS A 118 -4.26 -12.15 1.61
C LYS A 118 -3.38 -13.22 0.95
N SER A 119 -3.43 -13.36 -0.37
CA SER A 119 -2.56 -14.28 -1.10
C SER A 119 -1.14 -13.75 -1.22
N THR A 120 -0.92 -12.44 -1.02
CA THR A 120 0.40 -11.83 -1.05
C THR A 120 0.72 -11.23 0.31
N GLN A 121 1.97 -11.40 0.76
CA GLN A 121 2.48 -10.80 1.98
C GLN A 121 3.80 -10.13 1.66
N HIS A 122 3.85 -8.81 1.81
CA HIS A 122 5.05 -8.05 1.54
C HIS A 122 5.78 -7.69 2.82
N LEU A 123 7.09 -7.87 2.80
CA LEU A 123 7.98 -7.61 3.92
C LEU A 123 9.08 -6.65 3.49
N ILE A 124 9.54 -5.83 4.45
CA ILE A 124 10.67 -4.93 4.28
C ILE A 124 11.79 -5.31 5.25
N TYR A 125 13.03 -5.34 4.74
CA TYR A 125 14.18 -5.68 5.55
C TYR A 125 14.75 -4.46 6.26
N CYS A 126 15.01 -4.60 7.55
CA CYS A 126 15.72 -3.58 8.33
C CYS A 126 17.14 -4.10 8.58
N SER A 127 18.15 -3.45 7.97
CA SER A 127 19.55 -3.86 8.09
C SER A 127 20.10 -3.69 9.50
N ARG A 128 19.58 -2.71 10.24
CA ARG A 128 20.02 -2.43 11.59
C ARG A 128 19.65 -3.54 12.58
N SER A 129 18.39 -3.99 12.54
CA SER A 129 17.90 -5.08 13.39
C SER A 129 18.07 -6.46 12.76
N LYS A 130 18.47 -6.51 11.48
CA LYS A 130 18.63 -7.75 10.70
C LYS A 130 17.36 -8.60 10.70
N ALA A 131 16.21 -7.95 10.50
CA ALA A 131 14.90 -8.59 10.56
C ALA A 131 13.98 -8.05 9.46
N TRP A 132 12.99 -8.87 9.11
CA TRP A 132 11.93 -8.50 8.17
C TRP A 132 10.71 -8.04 8.93
N TYR A 133 10.07 -6.99 8.43
CA TYR A 133 8.87 -6.39 9.02
C TYR A 133 7.78 -6.23 7.97
N PRO A 134 6.50 -6.13 8.39
CA PRO A 134 5.42 -5.84 7.44
C PRO A 134 5.67 -4.54 6.70
N ILE A 135 5.47 -4.54 5.39
CA ILE A 135 5.80 -3.40 4.54
C ILE A 135 4.95 -2.16 4.84
N ILE A 136 3.80 -2.32 5.50
CA ILE A 136 2.96 -1.20 5.88
C ILE A 136 3.71 -0.16 6.74
N LEU A 137 4.80 -0.55 7.39
CA LEU A 137 5.62 0.37 8.18
C LEU A 137 6.26 1.48 7.33
N LEU A 138 6.28 1.33 6.00
CA LEU A 138 6.76 2.38 5.10
C LEU A 138 5.68 3.41 4.77
N SER A 139 4.42 3.18 5.15
CA SER A 139 3.34 4.13 4.88
C SER A 139 3.53 5.43 5.63
N ALA A 140 3.16 6.54 4.99
CA ALA A 140 3.13 7.86 5.61
C ALA A 140 1.70 8.22 5.99
N MET A 141 1.55 9.03 7.03
CA MET A 141 0.23 9.51 7.46
C MET A 141 -0.08 10.83 6.75
N PHE A 142 -1.25 10.91 6.14
CA PHE A 142 -1.72 12.11 5.44
C PHE A 142 -2.94 12.67 6.12
N LYS A 143 -2.98 14.00 6.24
CA LYS A 143 -4.19 14.73 6.61
C LYS A 143 -4.81 15.27 5.33
N ILE A 144 -6.04 14.86 5.05
CA ILE A 144 -6.75 15.28 3.85
C ILE A 144 -8.01 16.03 4.27
N ASP A 145 -8.19 17.25 3.76
CA ASP A 145 -9.37 18.06 4.06
C ASP A 145 -10.61 17.48 3.37
N THR A 146 -11.76 17.54 4.07
CA THR A 146 -13.01 16.97 3.57
C THR A 146 -13.54 17.63 2.29
N ASN A 147 -13.06 18.84 1.96
CA ASN A 147 -13.47 19.58 0.77
C ASN A 147 -12.61 19.26 -0.47
N ASN A 148 -11.80 18.23 -0.37
CA ASN A 148 -10.85 17.90 -1.43
C ASN A 148 -11.45 16.92 -2.44
#